data_f3e7f730fa294b6876a669e015633b8a
#
_entry.id   f3e7f730fa294b6876a669e015633b8a
#
_cell.length_a   1.000
_cell.length_b   1.000
_cell.length_c   1.000
_cell.angle_alpha   90.00
_cell.angle_beta   90.00
_cell.angle_gamma   90.00
#
_symmetry.space_group_name_H-M   'P 1'
#
loop_
_entity.id
_entity.type
_entity.pdbx_description
1 polymer ?
#
loop_
_entity_poly.entity_id
_entity_poly.type
_entity_poly.pdbx_seq_one_letter_code
_entity_poly.pdbx_strand_id
1 'polypeptide(L)'
;MTLGRFRQVLDRFPTVLKIKLQGIGEPLLNREFFALVEEAVRRGIAVEVTTNGTLLTEENCPRLLDSGLTAIFLSVDGATAETFERIRKGAKFVRVTKGIRRLTTMRAGRGVPAIHFWTVGQAANIQEIPAVVRLAKDLGVDSVRLQYDLIYWGQETWKAKLKLDSLRDSSHEQTAECFIAEARAVADQIRMPLVVYTDNKFSWKDGRLCPWPWSSSFISSEGDVVPCCVIGNPEVLRFGNVLKEEVWDIWTGEAYQEFRRSMKRGDIPSVCKGCYVDRGKAV
;
A
#
# COMPACT_ATOMS: atom_id res chain seq x y z
N MET A 1 13.72 -5.36 9.40
CA MET A 1 13.47 -4.63 10.66
C MET A 1 13.48 -5.62 11.79
N THR A 2 14.35 -5.45 12.79
CA THR A 2 14.33 -6.20 14.05
C THR A 2 13.54 -5.43 15.10
N LEU A 3 13.08 -6.10 16.16
CA LEU A 3 12.34 -5.47 17.26
C LEU A 3 13.17 -4.36 17.94
N GLY A 4 14.48 -4.59 18.12
CA GLY A 4 15.36 -3.58 18.70
C GLY A 4 15.46 -2.30 17.87
N ARG A 5 15.66 -2.43 16.57
CA ARG A 5 15.65 -1.28 15.64
C ARG A 5 14.27 -0.61 15.59
N PHE A 6 13.21 -1.39 15.59
CA PHE A 6 11.85 -0.88 15.55
C PHE A 6 11.53 -0.01 16.79
N ARG A 7 11.94 -0.47 17.97
CA ARG A 7 11.84 0.32 19.21
C ARG A 7 12.59 1.64 19.09
N GLN A 8 13.84 1.61 18.62
CA GLN A 8 14.61 2.83 18.39
C GLN A 8 13.89 3.79 17.43
N VAL A 9 13.30 3.26 16.32
CA VAL A 9 12.52 4.09 15.41
C VAL A 9 11.31 4.69 16.13
N LEU A 10 10.53 3.90 16.85
CA LEU A 10 9.35 4.41 17.58
C LEU A 10 9.72 5.43 18.66
N ASP A 11 10.85 5.27 19.33
CA ASP A 11 11.34 6.23 20.34
C ASP A 11 11.65 7.60 19.72
N ARG A 12 12.02 7.64 18.43
CA ARG A 12 12.25 8.88 17.68
C ARG A 12 10.96 9.56 17.19
N PHE A 13 9.82 8.83 17.19
CA PHE A 13 8.51 9.33 16.73
C PHE A 13 7.48 9.32 17.87
N PRO A 14 7.62 10.16 18.90
CA PRO A 14 6.75 10.11 20.10
C PRO A 14 5.27 10.45 19.79
N THR A 15 5.00 11.09 18.65
CA THR A 15 3.65 11.53 18.25
C THR A 15 3.06 10.70 17.10
N VAL A 16 3.66 9.56 16.76
CA VAL A 16 3.11 8.70 15.71
C VAL A 16 1.78 8.09 16.16
N LEU A 17 0.75 8.28 15.34
CA LEU A 17 -0.61 7.78 15.62
C LEU A 17 -0.90 6.46 14.93
N LYS A 18 -0.29 6.25 13.77
CA LYS A 18 -0.53 5.07 12.94
C LYS A 18 0.71 4.66 12.18
N ILE A 19 0.92 3.35 12.07
CA ILE A 19 1.94 2.76 11.23
C ILE A 19 1.32 1.70 10.31
N LYS A 20 1.92 1.56 9.14
CA LYS A 20 1.59 0.48 8.21
C LYS A 20 2.83 -0.37 7.97
N LEU A 21 2.77 -1.62 8.39
CA LEU A 21 3.84 -2.59 8.15
C LEU A 21 3.68 -3.15 6.75
N GLN A 22 4.51 -2.68 5.84
CA GLN A 22 4.51 -3.09 4.43
C GLN A 22 5.89 -2.87 3.82
N GLY A 23 6.14 -3.46 2.66
CA GLY A 23 7.36 -3.27 1.88
C GLY A 23 7.29 -4.01 0.57
N ILE A 24 8.45 -4.19 -0.09
CA ILE A 24 8.57 -4.99 -1.31
C ILE A 24 8.42 -6.48 -0.98
N GLY A 25 8.83 -6.92 0.24
CA GLY A 25 8.70 -8.29 0.73
C GLY A 25 7.36 -8.58 1.41
N GLU A 26 7.25 -9.77 1.98
CA GLU A 26 6.10 -10.24 2.76
C GLU A 26 6.36 -10.03 4.27
N PRO A 27 5.57 -9.19 4.96
CA PRO A 27 5.79 -8.91 6.39
C PRO A 27 5.74 -10.14 7.28
N LEU A 28 4.87 -11.11 7.00
CA LEU A 28 4.72 -12.33 7.80
C LEU A 28 5.93 -13.29 7.69
N LEU A 29 6.85 -13.06 6.76
CA LEU A 29 8.14 -13.76 6.74
C LEU A 29 9.11 -13.24 7.79
N ASN A 30 8.89 -12.04 8.33
CA ASN A 30 9.70 -11.53 9.42
C ASN A 30 9.34 -12.28 10.72
N ARG A 31 10.29 -13.02 11.27
CA ARG A 31 10.10 -13.81 12.49
C ARG A 31 9.65 -12.99 13.69
N GLU A 32 9.99 -11.69 13.70
CA GLU A 32 9.64 -10.76 14.77
C GLU A 32 8.36 -9.96 14.48
N PHE A 33 7.65 -10.25 13.36
CA PHE A 33 6.48 -9.47 12.92
C PHE A 33 5.46 -9.23 14.03
N PHE A 34 5.04 -10.27 14.74
CA PHE A 34 4.05 -10.14 15.80
C PHE A 34 4.57 -9.33 17.00
N ALA A 35 5.86 -9.46 17.33
CA ALA A 35 6.48 -8.64 18.35
C ALA A 35 6.56 -7.14 17.96
N LEU A 36 6.75 -6.85 16.66
CA LEU A 36 6.67 -5.47 16.15
C LEU A 36 5.26 -4.90 16.31
N VAL A 37 4.23 -5.68 15.97
CA VAL A 37 2.81 -5.27 16.12
C VAL A 37 2.50 -5.03 17.59
N GLU A 38 2.81 -5.98 18.48
CA GLU A 38 2.58 -5.88 19.92
C GLU A 38 3.25 -4.65 20.53
N GLU A 39 4.51 -4.38 20.18
CA GLU A 39 5.23 -3.21 20.66
C GLU A 39 4.54 -1.89 20.27
N ALA A 40 4.07 -1.78 19.02
CA ALA A 40 3.37 -0.59 18.55
C ALA A 40 1.99 -0.44 19.22
N VAL A 41 1.22 -1.53 19.32
CA VAL A 41 -0.10 -1.55 19.98
C VAL A 41 0.04 -1.16 21.47
N ARG A 42 1.05 -1.70 22.17
CA ARG A 42 1.35 -1.35 23.57
C ARG A 42 1.62 0.16 23.75
N ARG A 43 2.13 0.83 22.74
CA ARG A 43 2.35 2.30 22.71
C ARG A 43 1.10 3.10 22.28
N GLY A 44 -0.03 2.44 22.06
CA GLY A 44 -1.27 3.09 21.60
C GLY A 44 -1.26 3.47 20.12
N ILE A 45 -0.35 2.92 19.34
CA ILE A 45 -0.22 3.21 17.90
C ILE A 45 -1.13 2.26 17.12
N ALA A 46 -1.97 2.80 16.23
CA ALA A 46 -2.76 2.00 15.32
C ALA A 46 -1.86 1.30 14.28
N VAL A 47 -2.03 0.00 14.09
CA VAL A 47 -1.18 -0.79 13.22
C VAL A 47 -1.97 -1.41 12.07
N GLU A 48 -1.55 -1.16 10.85
CA GLU A 48 -2.06 -1.80 9.64
C GLU A 48 -0.98 -2.68 9.00
N VAL A 49 -1.37 -3.72 8.29
CA VAL A 49 -0.45 -4.56 7.52
C VAL A 49 -0.95 -4.79 6.10
N THR A 50 -0.02 -4.87 5.14
CA THR A 50 -0.32 -5.41 3.80
C THR A 50 0.43 -6.73 3.64
N THR A 51 -0.29 -7.80 3.28
CA THR A 51 0.26 -9.15 3.08
C THR A 51 -0.18 -9.72 1.73
N ASN A 52 0.63 -10.58 1.16
CA ASN A 52 0.28 -11.35 -0.04
C ASN A 52 -0.70 -12.52 0.25
N GLY A 53 -1.03 -12.77 1.51
CA GLY A 53 -1.96 -13.79 1.95
C GLY A 53 -1.45 -15.23 1.90
N THR A 54 -0.22 -15.47 1.44
CA THR A 54 0.33 -16.85 1.32
C THR A 54 0.58 -17.53 2.66
N LEU A 55 0.73 -16.73 3.72
CA LEU A 55 0.98 -17.19 5.09
C LEU A 55 -0.25 -17.07 6.01
N LEU A 56 -1.46 -17.04 5.45
CA LEU A 56 -2.71 -17.14 6.20
C LEU A 56 -2.99 -18.60 6.59
N THR A 57 -2.13 -19.14 7.42
CA THR A 57 -2.16 -20.50 7.94
C THR A 57 -3.12 -20.66 9.12
N GLU A 58 -3.31 -21.90 9.60
CA GLU A 58 -4.08 -22.18 10.82
C GLU A 58 -3.41 -21.58 12.06
N GLU A 59 -2.10 -21.47 12.04
CA GLU A 59 -1.33 -20.85 13.11
C GLU A 59 -1.38 -19.31 13.07
N ASN A 60 -1.22 -18.72 11.88
CA ASN A 60 -1.07 -17.26 11.75
C ASN A 60 -2.41 -16.51 11.82
N CYS A 61 -3.53 -17.10 11.36
CA CYS A 61 -4.82 -16.42 11.39
C CYS A 61 -5.26 -16.00 12.79
N PRO A 62 -5.28 -16.87 13.82
CA PRO A 62 -5.62 -16.44 15.17
C PRO A 62 -4.64 -15.39 15.70
N ARG A 63 -3.34 -15.55 15.47
CA ARG A 63 -2.33 -14.57 15.91
C ARG A 63 -2.55 -13.19 15.28
N LEU A 64 -2.92 -13.12 14.00
CA LEU A 64 -3.26 -11.86 13.32
C LEU A 64 -4.49 -11.20 13.95
N LEU A 65 -5.52 -11.98 14.29
CA LEU A 65 -6.75 -11.47 14.89
C LEU A 65 -6.58 -10.99 16.34
N ASP A 66 -5.65 -11.61 17.07
CA ASP A 66 -5.41 -11.31 18.49
C ASP A 66 -4.25 -10.29 18.68
N SER A 67 -3.55 -9.92 17.61
CA SER A 67 -2.37 -9.06 17.67
C SER A 67 -2.64 -7.57 17.96
N GLY A 68 -3.90 -7.12 17.85
CA GLY A 68 -4.26 -5.71 17.97
C GLY A 68 -4.14 -4.90 16.67
N LEU A 69 -3.94 -5.57 15.53
CA LEU A 69 -4.02 -4.91 14.21
C LEU A 69 -5.37 -4.23 14.03
N THR A 70 -5.36 -3.02 13.47
CA THR A 70 -6.58 -2.27 13.12
C THR A 70 -7.08 -2.62 11.73
N ALA A 71 -6.18 -2.95 10.79
CA ALA A 71 -6.56 -3.39 9.44
C ALA A 71 -5.53 -4.33 8.81
N ILE A 72 -6.03 -5.25 7.97
CA ILE A 72 -5.24 -6.17 7.16
C ILE A 72 -5.63 -5.93 5.69
N PHE A 73 -4.65 -5.58 4.87
CA PHE A 73 -4.81 -5.46 3.43
C PHE A 73 -4.25 -6.70 2.74
N LEU A 74 -5.09 -7.39 2.01
CA LEU A 74 -4.78 -8.62 1.31
C LEU A 74 -4.56 -8.32 -0.17
N SER A 75 -3.36 -8.59 -0.67
CA SER A 75 -3.02 -8.35 -2.07
C SER A 75 -3.65 -9.41 -2.98
N VAL A 76 -4.77 -9.06 -3.64
CA VAL A 76 -5.51 -9.96 -4.54
C VAL A 76 -5.70 -9.28 -5.89
N ASP A 77 -4.94 -9.73 -6.90
CA ASP A 77 -4.89 -9.12 -8.23
C ASP A 77 -5.56 -9.95 -9.32
N GLY A 78 -6.47 -10.84 -8.97
CA GLY A 78 -7.25 -11.64 -9.91
C GLY A 78 -8.34 -12.41 -9.20
N ALA A 79 -9.42 -12.70 -9.90
CA ALA A 79 -10.56 -13.49 -9.42
C ALA A 79 -10.48 -14.96 -9.87
N THR A 80 -9.56 -15.28 -10.76
CA THR A 80 -9.29 -16.63 -11.26
C THR A 80 -7.87 -17.07 -10.89
N ALA A 81 -7.65 -18.39 -10.83
CA ALA A 81 -6.32 -18.94 -10.59
C ALA A 81 -5.34 -18.53 -11.70
N GLU A 82 -5.80 -18.51 -12.95
CA GLU A 82 -4.99 -18.16 -14.11
C GLU A 82 -4.43 -16.73 -13.99
N THR A 83 -5.27 -15.75 -13.79
CA THR A 83 -4.87 -14.35 -13.71
C THR A 83 -4.10 -14.07 -12.42
N PHE A 84 -4.57 -14.57 -11.27
CA PHE A 84 -3.91 -14.37 -10.00
C PHE A 84 -2.48 -14.95 -9.99
N GLU A 85 -2.30 -16.22 -10.40
CA GLU A 85 -1.00 -16.89 -10.36
C GLU A 85 -0.03 -16.37 -11.43
N ARG A 86 -0.54 -15.86 -12.55
CA ARG A 86 0.26 -15.17 -13.57
C ARG A 86 0.88 -13.89 -13.04
N ILE A 87 0.12 -13.10 -12.28
CA ILE A 87 0.57 -11.83 -11.68
C ILE A 87 1.40 -12.09 -10.41
N ARG A 88 0.87 -12.89 -9.50
CA ARG A 88 1.45 -13.21 -8.20
C ARG A 88 2.26 -14.51 -8.25
N LYS A 89 3.39 -14.47 -8.96
CA LYS A 89 4.23 -15.66 -9.19
C LYS A 89 4.64 -16.31 -7.87
N GLY A 90 4.47 -17.63 -7.82
CA GLY A 90 4.76 -18.43 -6.62
C GLY A 90 3.62 -18.55 -5.62
N ALA A 91 2.60 -17.68 -5.67
CA ALA A 91 1.38 -17.82 -4.90
C ALA A 91 0.42 -18.81 -5.58
N LYS A 92 -0.41 -19.51 -4.79
CA LYS A 92 -1.46 -20.40 -5.26
C LYS A 92 -2.82 -19.84 -4.87
N PHE A 93 -3.65 -19.52 -5.87
CA PHE A 93 -4.96 -18.89 -5.68
C PHE A 93 -5.84 -19.64 -4.66
N VAL A 94 -5.93 -20.96 -4.81
CA VAL A 94 -6.74 -21.80 -3.91
C VAL A 94 -6.24 -21.77 -2.45
N ARG A 95 -4.92 -21.65 -2.23
CA ARG A 95 -4.35 -21.55 -0.88
C ARG A 95 -4.64 -20.17 -0.27
N VAL A 96 -4.47 -19.12 -1.04
CA VAL A 96 -4.70 -17.75 -0.59
C VAL A 96 -6.19 -17.55 -0.26
N THR A 97 -7.10 -17.93 -1.16
CA THR A 97 -8.55 -17.80 -0.93
C THR A 97 -9.03 -18.66 0.25
N LYS A 98 -8.50 -19.88 0.43
CA LYS A 98 -8.75 -20.69 1.62
C LYS A 98 -8.28 -20.01 2.90
N GLY A 99 -7.10 -19.41 2.88
CA GLY A 99 -6.54 -18.64 3.99
C GLY A 99 -7.39 -17.41 4.32
N ILE A 100 -7.83 -16.67 3.31
CA ILE A 100 -8.71 -15.50 3.46
C ILE A 100 -10.04 -15.93 4.09
N ARG A 101 -10.69 -16.97 3.56
CA ARG A 101 -11.95 -17.49 4.12
C ARG A 101 -11.79 -17.91 5.58
N ARG A 102 -10.68 -18.57 5.93
CA ARG A 102 -10.35 -18.90 7.33
C ARG A 102 -10.30 -17.64 8.19
N LEU A 103 -9.51 -16.64 7.76
CA LEU A 103 -9.32 -15.39 8.50
C LEU A 103 -10.65 -14.66 8.71
N THR A 104 -11.46 -14.50 7.67
CA THR A 104 -12.75 -13.80 7.75
C THR A 104 -13.77 -14.54 8.58
N THR A 105 -13.84 -15.89 8.48
CA THR A 105 -14.70 -16.72 9.30
C THR A 105 -14.34 -16.61 10.78
N MET A 106 -13.05 -16.66 11.12
CA MET A 106 -12.59 -16.51 12.51
C MET A 106 -12.80 -15.10 13.06
N ARG A 107 -12.78 -14.08 12.17
CA ARG A 107 -13.02 -12.68 12.52
C ARG A 107 -14.51 -12.39 12.75
N ALA A 108 -15.42 -13.26 12.30
CA ALA A 108 -16.87 -13.03 12.41
C ALA A 108 -17.29 -12.70 13.86
N GLY A 109 -18.08 -11.61 14.01
CA GLY A 109 -18.49 -11.07 15.32
C GLY A 109 -17.44 -10.19 16.01
N ARG A 110 -16.22 -10.06 15.47
CA ARG A 110 -15.20 -9.11 15.95
C ARG A 110 -15.21 -7.86 15.04
N GLY A 111 -15.23 -6.66 15.60
CA GLY A 111 -15.19 -5.41 14.82
C GLY A 111 -13.82 -5.14 14.17
N VAL A 112 -12.75 -5.72 14.69
CA VAL A 112 -11.37 -5.53 14.27
C VAL A 112 -10.63 -6.86 14.19
N PRO A 113 -9.54 -6.93 13.38
CA PRO A 113 -9.11 -5.97 12.38
C PRO A 113 -10.10 -5.88 11.19
N ALA A 114 -10.19 -4.70 10.57
CA ALA A 114 -10.84 -4.59 9.27
C ALA A 114 -10.01 -5.34 8.20
N ILE A 115 -10.67 -6.07 7.30
CA ILE A 115 -10.01 -6.88 6.28
C ILE A 115 -10.38 -6.35 4.90
N HIS A 116 -9.38 -5.94 4.13
CA HIS A 116 -9.58 -5.32 2.83
C HIS A 116 -8.83 -6.07 1.73
N PHE A 117 -9.39 -6.14 0.54
CA PHE A 117 -8.58 -6.42 -0.63
C PHE A 117 -7.81 -5.17 -1.04
N TRP A 118 -6.54 -5.35 -1.39
CA TRP A 118 -5.73 -4.37 -2.10
C TRP A 118 -5.42 -4.96 -3.47
N THR A 119 -6.05 -4.40 -4.49
CA THR A 119 -5.94 -4.85 -5.87
C THR A 119 -5.22 -3.80 -6.68
N VAL A 120 -4.18 -4.18 -7.40
CA VAL A 120 -3.49 -3.31 -8.34
C VAL A 120 -4.02 -3.58 -9.73
N GLY A 121 -4.70 -2.60 -10.31
CA GLY A 121 -5.19 -2.66 -11.68
C GLY A 121 -4.04 -2.60 -12.69
N GLN A 122 -4.03 -3.50 -13.65
CA GLN A 122 -3.05 -3.58 -14.72
C GLN A 122 -3.69 -4.22 -15.96
N ALA A 123 -3.09 -4.07 -17.13
CA ALA A 123 -3.63 -4.61 -18.39
C ALA A 123 -3.99 -6.11 -18.28
N ALA A 124 -3.22 -6.85 -17.48
CA ALA A 124 -3.40 -8.29 -17.29
C ALA A 124 -4.65 -8.69 -16.49
N ASN A 125 -5.25 -7.76 -15.70
CA ASN A 125 -6.35 -8.10 -14.78
C ASN A 125 -7.55 -7.15 -14.82
N ILE A 126 -7.48 -6.06 -15.56
CA ILE A 126 -8.54 -5.02 -15.51
C ILE A 126 -9.93 -5.59 -15.80
N GLN A 127 -10.03 -6.57 -16.70
CA GLN A 127 -11.27 -7.24 -17.06
C GLN A 127 -11.87 -8.07 -15.90
N GLU A 128 -11.04 -8.50 -14.96
CA GLU A 128 -11.48 -9.28 -13.79
C GLU A 128 -11.87 -8.40 -12.58
N ILE A 129 -11.69 -7.09 -12.62
CA ILE A 129 -11.97 -6.24 -11.45
C ILE A 129 -13.42 -6.36 -10.96
N PRO A 130 -14.46 -6.40 -11.82
CA PRO A 130 -15.82 -6.69 -11.37
C PRO A 130 -15.95 -8.04 -10.65
N ALA A 131 -15.24 -9.07 -11.13
CA ALA A 131 -15.22 -10.39 -10.51
C ALA A 131 -14.43 -10.39 -9.18
N VAL A 132 -13.35 -9.61 -9.07
CA VAL A 132 -12.62 -9.41 -7.80
C VAL A 132 -13.53 -8.80 -6.74
N VAL A 133 -14.40 -7.87 -7.11
CA VAL A 133 -15.40 -7.28 -6.19
C VAL A 133 -16.38 -8.35 -5.69
N ARG A 134 -16.88 -9.24 -6.58
CA ARG A 134 -17.74 -10.38 -6.17
C ARG A 134 -16.99 -11.35 -5.26
N LEU A 135 -15.76 -11.73 -5.63
CA LEU A 135 -14.90 -12.61 -4.84
C LEU A 135 -14.65 -12.04 -3.43
N ALA A 136 -14.45 -10.74 -3.31
CA ALA A 136 -14.30 -10.06 -2.02
C ALA A 136 -15.53 -10.23 -1.14
N LYS A 137 -16.74 -10.09 -1.72
CA LYS A 137 -18.00 -10.32 -1.01
C LYS A 137 -18.14 -11.77 -0.55
N ASP A 138 -17.85 -12.71 -1.44
CA ASP A 138 -17.95 -14.14 -1.18
C ASP A 138 -16.98 -14.62 -0.10
N LEU A 139 -15.81 -13.99 -0.03
CA LEU A 139 -14.80 -14.28 0.99
C LEU A 139 -15.00 -13.51 2.30
N GLY A 140 -15.99 -12.62 2.37
CA GLY A 140 -16.39 -11.92 3.60
C GLY A 140 -15.40 -10.83 4.04
N VAL A 141 -14.69 -10.19 3.11
CA VAL A 141 -13.87 -9.01 3.41
C VAL A 141 -14.72 -7.74 3.44
N ASP A 142 -14.21 -6.68 4.07
CA ASP A 142 -14.99 -5.48 4.35
C ASP A 142 -15.01 -4.48 3.20
N SER A 143 -13.99 -4.46 2.36
CA SER A 143 -13.95 -3.60 1.17
C SER A 143 -12.89 -4.03 0.16
N VAL A 144 -13.01 -3.47 -1.05
CA VAL A 144 -11.98 -3.54 -2.09
C VAL A 144 -11.34 -2.17 -2.25
N ARG A 145 -10.02 -2.14 -2.29
CA ARG A 145 -9.18 -0.97 -2.57
C ARG A 145 -8.47 -1.19 -3.90
N LEU A 146 -8.94 -0.54 -4.95
CA LEU A 146 -8.35 -0.63 -6.28
C LEU A 146 -7.32 0.49 -6.47
N GLN A 147 -6.06 0.13 -6.59
CA GLN A 147 -4.99 1.01 -7.01
C GLN A 147 -4.87 0.95 -8.53
N TYR A 148 -5.10 2.07 -9.20
CA TYR A 148 -5.11 2.16 -10.66
C TYR A 148 -3.72 2.08 -11.28
N ASP A 149 -2.70 2.56 -10.59
CA ASP A 149 -1.34 2.63 -11.11
C ASP A 149 -0.43 1.57 -10.51
N LEU A 150 0.41 1.01 -11.38
CA LEU A 150 1.56 0.23 -10.96
C LEU A 150 2.62 1.13 -10.32
N ILE A 151 3.14 0.70 -9.18
CA ILE A 151 4.21 1.39 -8.45
C ILE A 151 5.49 0.58 -8.62
N TYR A 152 6.58 1.24 -9.03
CA TYR A 152 7.89 0.60 -9.20
C TYR A 152 8.79 0.73 -7.95
N TRP A 153 8.31 1.35 -6.87
CA TRP A 153 8.99 1.45 -5.58
C TRP A 153 10.40 2.05 -5.64
N GLY A 154 10.67 2.87 -6.66
CA GLY A 154 12.01 3.39 -6.96
C GLY A 154 12.94 2.36 -7.64
N GLN A 155 12.43 1.21 -8.08
CA GLN A 155 13.21 0.22 -8.82
C GLN A 155 13.21 0.56 -10.32
N GLU A 156 14.20 1.31 -10.78
CA GLU A 156 14.27 1.80 -12.17
C GLU A 156 14.24 0.66 -13.21
N THR A 157 14.82 -0.49 -12.88
CA THR A 157 14.79 -1.69 -13.74
C THR A 157 13.39 -2.25 -13.98
N TRP A 158 12.42 -1.89 -13.14
CA TRP A 158 11.02 -2.31 -13.30
C TRP A 158 10.22 -1.40 -14.22
N LYS A 159 10.66 -0.16 -14.43
CA LYS A 159 9.91 0.85 -15.20
C LYS A 159 9.51 0.38 -16.59
N ALA A 160 10.44 -0.18 -17.35
CA ALA A 160 10.17 -0.63 -18.72
C ALA A 160 9.09 -1.71 -18.76
N LYS A 161 9.14 -2.67 -17.83
CA LYS A 161 8.16 -3.75 -17.73
C LYS A 161 6.80 -3.24 -17.27
N LEU A 162 6.77 -2.37 -16.26
CA LEU A 162 5.52 -1.81 -15.72
C LEU A 162 4.81 -0.90 -16.74
N LYS A 163 5.54 -0.30 -17.67
CA LYS A 163 4.93 0.52 -18.73
C LYS A 163 4.00 -0.29 -19.63
N LEU A 164 4.34 -1.54 -19.95
CA LEU A 164 3.52 -2.44 -20.78
C LEU A 164 2.24 -2.88 -20.07
N ASP A 165 2.27 -2.97 -18.75
CA ASP A 165 1.15 -3.40 -17.92
C ASP A 165 0.32 -2.23 -17.37
N SER A 166 0.74 -0.98 -17.63
CA SER A 166 0.08 0.22 -17.12
C SER A 166 -1.26 0.47 -17.81
N LEU A 167 -2.28 0.73 -17.02
CA LEU A 167 -3.60 1.15 -17.52
C LEU A 167 -3.61 2.59 -18.06
N ARG A 168 -2.54 3.34 -17.87
CA ARG A 168 -2.39 4.72 -18.35
C ARG A 168 -1.81 4.82 -19.75
N ASP A 169 -1.48 3.71 -20.37
CA ASP A 169 -1.21 3.70 -21.79
C ASP A 169 -2.53 3.96 -22.53
N SER A 170 -2.49 4.84 -23.54
CA SER A 170 -3.68 5.24 -24.31
C SER A 170 -4.45 4.06 -24.91
N SER A 171 -3.79 2.93 -25.12
CA SER A 171 -4.40 1.70 -25.60
C SER A 171 -5.28 1.00 -24.55
N HIS A 172 -5.09 1.27 -23.27
CA HIS A 172 -5.76 0.57 -22.17
C HIS A 172 -6.71 1.47 -21.36
N GLU A 173 -6.57 2.79 -21.45
CA GLU A 173 -7.30 3.75 -20.61
C GLU A 173 -8.81 3.64 -20.76
N GLN A 174 -9.32 3.65 -22.00
CA GLN A 174 -10.76 3.53 -22.28
C GLN A 174 -11.33 2.18 -21.80
N THR A 175 -10.60 1.11 -22.03
CA THR A 175 -10.97 -0.23 -21.56
C THR A 175 -11.00 -0.29 -20.04
N ALA A 176 -10.01 0.32 -19.38
CA ALA A 176 -9.94 0.38 -17.94
C ALA A 176 -11.11 1.14 -17.33
N GLU A 177 -11.49 2.28 -17.90
CA GLU A 177 -12.64 3.07 -17.44
C GLU A 177 -13.94 2.27 -17.51
N CYS A 178 -14.17 1.52 -18.61
CA CYS A 178 -15.33 0.64 -18.75
C CYS A 178 -15.42 -0.39 -17.63
N PHE A 179 -14.34 -1.14 -17.37
CA PHE A 179 -14.35 -2.18 -16.35
C PHE A 179 -14.40 -1.62 -14.93
N ILE A 180 -13.84 -0.43 -14.68
CA ILE A 180 -13.98 0.26 -13.41
C ILE A 180 -15.42 0.72 -13.20
N ALA A 181 -16.08 1.23 -14.22
CA ALA A 181 -17.49 1.60 -14.15
C ALA A 181 -18.38 0.37 -13.86
N GLU A 182 -18.12 -0.76 -14.53
CA GLU A 182 -18.78 -2.03 -14.23
C GLU A 182 -18.51 -2.50 -12.80
N ALA A 183 -17.26 -2.42 -12.35
CA ALA A 183 -16.91 -2.80 -10.97
C ALA A 183 -17.64 -1.94 -9.93
N ARG A 184 -17.81 -0.62 -10.17
CA ARG A 184 -18.61 0.26 -9.31
C ARG A 184 -20.09 -0.17 -9.29
N ALA A 185 -20.68 -0.44 -10.46
CA ALA A 185 -22.07 -0.91 -10.54
C ALA A 185 -22.27 -2.25 -9.79
N VAL A 186 -21.33 -3.19 -9.94
CA VAL A 186 -21.32 -4.45 -9.18
C VAL A 186 -21.21 -4.19 -7.69
N ALA A 187 -20.28 -3.33 -7.28
CA ALA A 187 -20.05 -2.99 -5.88
C ALA A 187 -21.32 -2.43 -5.23
N ASP A 188 -22.00 -1.51 -5.90
CA ASP A 188 -23.26 -0.93 -5.44
C ASP A 188 -24.37 -1.98 -5.35
N GLN A 189 -24.52 -2.81 -6.37
CA GLN A 189 -25.53 -3.88 -6.42
C GLN A 189 -25.42 -4.87 -5.26
N ILE A 190 -24.18 -5.29 -4.93
CA ILE A 190 -23.94 -6.28 -3.87
C ILE A 190 -23.59 -5.63 -2.52
N ARG A 191 -23.64 -4.31 -2.44
CA ARG A 191 -23.26 -3.51 -1.26
C ARG A 191 -21.86 -3.88 -0.74
N MET A 192 -20.87 -3.86 -1.63
CA MET A 192 -19.45 -4.02 -1.31
C MET A 192 -18.76 -2.66 -1.43
N PRO A 193 -18.19 -2.10 -0.36
CA PRO A 193 -17.45 -0.84 -0.46
C PRO A 193 -16.25 -0.97 -1.42
N LEU A 194 -16.22 -0.15 -2.46
CA LEU A 194 -15.13 -0.08 -3.44
C LEU A 194 -14.53 1.32 -3.43
N VAL A 195 -13.24 1.42 -3.13
CA VAL A 195 -12.47 2.66 -3.24
C VAL A 195 -11.49 2.53 -4.39
N VAL A 196 -11.59 3.44 -5.35
CA VAL A 196 -10.71 3.46 -6.52
C VAL A 196 -9.77 4.67 -6.41
N TYR A 197 -8.48 4.41 -6.37
CA TYR A 197 -7.43 5.44 -6.22
C TYR A 197 -7.01 6.08 -7.55
N THR A 198 -7.93 6.19 -8.52
CA THR A 198 -7.72 6.99 -9.74
C THR A 198 -7.97 8.47 -9.49
N ASP A 199 -8.94 8.75 -8.63
CA ASP A 199 -9.52 10.08 -8.45
C ASP A 199 -8.66 10.96 -7.53
N ASN A 200 -7.59 10.39 -6.96
CA ASN A 200 -6.72 11.03 -5.99
C ASN A 200 -5.41 11.56 -6.60
N LYS A 201 -5.38 11.82 -7.92
CA LYS A 201 -4.22 12.49 -8.48
C LYS A 201 -4.09 13.90 -7.94
N PHE A 202 -2.86 14.22 -7.60
CA PHE A 202 -2.53 15.55 -7.17
C PHE A 202 -2.45 16.50 -8.38
N SER A 203 -2.72 17.75 -8.17
CA SER A 203 -2.62 18.81 -9.16
C SER A 203 -2.04 20.05 -8.49
N TRP A 204 -0.88 20.47 -8.96
CA TRP A 204 -0.29 21.69 -8.45
C TRP A 204 -1.14 22.93 -8.83
N LYS A 205 -1.67 22.95 -10.07
CA LYS A 205 -2.51 24.04 -10.57
C LYS A 205 -3.76 24.27 -9.74
N ASP A 206 -4.35 23.18 -9.23
CA ASP A 206 -5.56 23.23 -8.39
C ASP A 206 -5.23 23.30 -6.90
N GLY A 207 -3.95 23.43 -6.53
CA GLY A 207 -3.53 23.48 -5.13
C GLY A 207 -3.62 22.14 -4.39
N ARG A 208 -3.92 21.02 -5.08
CA ARG A 208 -4.02 19.69 -4.50
C ARG A 208 -2.65 19.02 -4.40
N LEU A 209 -1.87 19.43 -3.42
CA LEU A 209 -0.56 18.83 -3.18
C LEU A 209 -0.65 17.47 -2.49
N CYS A 210 0.31 16.59 -2.78
CA CYS A 210 0.46 15.33 -2.07
C CYS A 210 0.74 15.59 -0.58
N PRO A 211 -0.06 15.06 0.36
CA PRO A 211 0.11 15.34 1.79
C PRO A 211 1.29 14.60 2.43
N TRP A 212 1.81 13.54 1.79
CA TRP A 212 2.83 12.68 2.37
C TRP A 212 4.02 13.44 2.98
N PRO A 213 4.65 14.40 2.30
CA PRO A 213 5.82 15.09 2.84
C PRO A 213 5.55 15.93 4.09
N TRP A 214 4.27 16.15 4.45
CA TRP A 214 3.87 16.96 5.62
C TRP A 214 3.26 16.15 6.75
N SER A 215 2.79 14.94 6.48
CA SER A 215 2.04 14.14 7.46
C SER A 215 2.56 12.72 7.63
N SER A 216 3.48 12.27 6.78
CA SER A 216 3.89 10.87 6.74
C SER A 216 5.33 10.73 6.26
N SER A 217 5.97 9.62 6.62
CA SER A 217 7.27 9.20 6.10
C SER A 217 7.26 7.69 5.87
N PHE A 218 8.08 7.23 4.94
CA PHE A 218 8.39 5.81 4.83
C PHE A 218 9.78 5.57 5.43
N ILE A 219 9.87 4.62 6.34
CA ILE A 219 11.13 4.26 7.01
C ILE A 219 11.53 2.86 6.54
N SER A 220 12.72 2.75 5.95
CA SER A 220 13.25 1.45 5.52
C SER A 220 13.59 0.54 6.70
N SER A 221 13.84 -0.75 6.43
CA SER A 221 14.31 -1.69 7.47
C SER A 221 15.65 -1.29 8.10
N GLU A 222 16.43 -0.46 7.40
CA GLU A 222 17.73 0.05 7.83
C GLU A 222 17.63 1.46 8.46
N GLY A 223 16.41 1.99 8.63
CA GLY A 223 16.16 3.29 9.26
C GLY A 223 16.22 4.50 8.33
N ASP A 224 16.37 4.30 7.03
CA ASP A 224 16.41 5.42 6.08
C ASP A 224 15.03 6.05 5.92
N VAL A 225 15.00 7.38 5.91
CA VAL A 225 13.80 8.19 5.73
C VAL A 225 13.66 8.57 4.26
N VAL A 226 12.58 8.13 3.64
CA VAL A 226 12.21 8.49 2.26
C VAL A 226 10.86 9.19 2.25
N PRO A 227 10.54 9.99 1.21
CA PRO A 227 9.36 10.85 1.23
C PRO A 227 8.02 10.11 1.26
N CYS A 228 7.93 8.92 0.68
CA CYS A 228 6.70 8.14 0.66
C CYS A 228 6.94 6.68 0.26
N CYS A 229 5.92 5.84 0.38
CA CYS A 229 6.00 4.42 0.01
C CYS A 229 6.21 4.19 -1.50
N VAL A 230 5.83 5.13 -2.37
CA VAL A 230 6.05 5.02 -3.83
C VAL A 230 7.54 5.06 -4.18
N ILE A 231 8.34 5.76 -3.36
CA ILE A 231 9.79 5.87 -3.49
C ILE A 231 10.45 5.01 -2.40
N GLY A 232 10.07 3.76 -2.27
CA GLY A 232 10.55 2.89 -1.19
C GLY A 232 12.04 2.54 -1.23
N ASN A 233 12.80 3.02 -2.24
CA ASN A 233 14.23 2.80 -2.40
C ASN A 233 15.04 4.02 -1.92
N PRO A 234 15.81 3.92 -0.81
CA PRO A 234 16.62 5.02 -0.30
C PRO A 234 17.75 5.49 -1.23
N GLU A 235 18.16 4.66 -2.20
CA GLU A 235 19.16 5.03 -3.20
C GLU A 235 18.61 6.07 -4.19
N VAL A 236 17.30 6.10 -4.41
CA VAL A 236 16.64 7.07 -5.28
C VAL A 236 16.52 8.44 -4.60
N LEU A 237 16.04 8.46 -3.35
CA LEU A 237 15.93 9.67 -2.55
C LEU A 237 15.86 9.32 -1.07
N ARG A 238 16.75 9.91 -0.29
CA ARG A 238 16.82 9.77 1.17
C ARG A 238 17.05 11.12 1.82
N PHE A 239 16.36 11.37 2.93
CA PHE A 239 16.51 12.62 3.70
C PHE A 239 17.41 12.46 4.93
N GLY A 240 17.65 11.24 5.38
CA GLY A 240 18.47 10.93 6.55
C GLY A 240 18.20 9.52 7.04
N ASN A 241 18.73 9.18 8.23
CA ASN A 241 18.55 7.86 8.83
C ASN A 241 18.23 7.99 10.33
N VAL A 242 17.01 7.60 10.73
CA VAL A 242 16.51 7.76 12.10
C VAL A 242 17.22 6.88 13.14
N LEU A 243 18.04 5.92 12.75
CA LEU A 243 18.90 5.17 13.67
C LEU A 243 20.21 5.92 13.98
N LYS A 244 20.53 6.98 13.22
CA LYS A 244 21.78 7.75 13.32
C LYS A 244 21.55 9.20 13.69
N GLU A 245 20.37 9.75 13.36
CA GLU A 245 20.04 11.17 13.46
C GLU A 245 18.71 11.35 14.20
N GLU A 246 18.51 12.50 14.80
CA GLU A 246 17.22 12.85 15.40
C GLU A 246 16.16 13.08 14.31
N VAL A 247 14.95 12.57 14.52
CA VAL A 247 13.87 12.69 13.52
C VAL A 247 13.56 14.14 13.18
N TRP A 248 13.63 15.04 14.16
CA TRP A 248 13.35 16.47 13.95
C TRP A 248 14.42 17.15 13.10
N ASP A 249 15.68 16.76 13.23
CA ASP A 249 16.78 17.28 12.38
C ASP A 249 16.57 16.85 10.93
N ILE A 250 16.14 15.61 10.70
CA ILE A 250 15.78 15.12 9.35
C ILE A 250 14.53 15.85 8.83
N TRP A 251 13.46 15.93 9.65
CA TRP A 251 12.15 16.45 9.24
C TRP A 251 12.17 17.95 8.95
N THR A 252 12.97 18.71 9.70
CA THR A 252 13.16 20.17 9.55
C THR A 252 14.43 20.52 8.80
N GLY A 253 15.26 19.54 8.46
CA GLY A 253 16.51 19.73 7.72
C GLY A 253 16.31 20.30 6.32
N GLU A 254 17.33 20.98 5.82
CA GLU A 254 17.28 21.75 4.57
C GLU A 254 16.83 20.89 3.38
N ALA A 255 17.32 19.65 3.25
CA ALA A 255 16.95 18.76 2.14
C ALA A 255 15.44 18.46 2.12
N TYR A 256 14.84 18.17 3.28
CA TYR A 256 13.41 17.88 3.35
C TYR A 256 12.56 19.16 3.21
N GLN A 257 13.03 20.28 3.74
CA GLN A 257 12.36 21.57 3.59
C GLN A 257 12.40 22.04 2.13
N GLU A 258 13.54 21.90 1.42
CA GLU A 258 13.61 22.24 0.01
C GLU A 258 12.70 21.36 -0.85
N PHE A 259 12.63 20.07 -0.55
CA PHE A 259 11.68 19.17 -1.21
C PHE A 259 10.22 19.66 -1.06
N ARG A 260 9.83 20.10 0.15
CA ARG A 260 8.50 20.68 0.38
C ARG A 260 8.30 22.02 -0.31
N ARG A 261 9.31 22.89 -0.28
CA ARG A 261 9.29 24.22 -0.97
C ARG A 261 9.16 24.06 -2.46
N SER A 262 9.91 23.13 -3.08
CA SER A 262 9.82 22.88 -4.52
C SER A 262 8.41 22.45 -4.92
N MET A 263 7.79 21.55 -4.17
CA MET A 263 6.40 21.14 -4.42
C MET A 263 5.42 22.32 -4.32
N LYS A 264 5.57 23.20 -3.32
CA LYS A 264 4.73 24.39 -3.17
C LYS A 264 4.91 25.40 -4.30
N ARG A 265 6.12 25.54 -4.85
CA ARG A 265 6.39 26.41 -6.00
C ARG A 265 5.92 25.84 -7.33
N GLY A 266 5.52 24.57 -7.37
CA GLY A 266 5.15 23.85 -8.59
C GLY A 266 6.35 23.21 -9.31
N ASP A 267 7.54 23.27 -8.71
CA ASP A 267 8.73 22.57 -9.17
C ASP A 267 8.66 21.12 -8.65
N ILE A 268 7.70 20.35 -9.18
CA ILE A 268 7.41 19.00 -8.69
C ILE A 268 8.63 18.11 -8.92
N PRO A 269 9.21 17.52 -7.84
CA PRO A 269 10.37 16.64 -7.97
C PRO A 269 10.13 15.52 -8.99
N SER A 270 11.16 15.16 -9.76
CA SER A 270 11.05 14.16 -10.84
C SER A 270 10.45 12.85 -10.38
N VAL A 271 10.81 12.41 -9.17
CA VAL A 271 10.29 11.20 -8.52
C VAL A 271 8.78 11.27 -8.18
N CYS A 272 8.22 12.48 -8.09
CA CYS A 272 6.81 12.72 -7.76
C CYS A 272 5.92 12.97 -8.99
N LYS A 273 6.52 13.28 -10.15
CA LYS A 273 5.78 13.68 -11.37
C LYS A 273 4.72 12.65 -11.80
N GLY A 274 4.94 11.36 -11.55
CA GLY A 274 3.99 10.31 -11.85
C GLY A 274 2.67 10.38 -11.06
N CYS A 275 2.68 11.06 -9.90
CA CYS A 275 1.49 11.22 -9.05
C CYS A 275 0.68 12.49 -9.38
N TYR A 276 1.19 13.36 -10.24
CA TYR A 276 0.54 14.63 -10.60
C TYR A 276 -0.05 14.59 -12.00
N VAL A 277 -1.29 15.05 -12.17
CA VAL A 277 -1.97 15.13 -13.47
C VAL A 277 -1.36 16.20 -14.36
N ASP A 278 -0.96 17.34 -13.78
CA ASP A 278 -0.37 18.49 -14.47
C ASP A 278 1.17 18.49 -14.42
N ARG A 279 1.76 17.50 -13.75
CA ARG A 279 3.20 17.33 -13.57
C ARG A 279 3.94 18.57 -13.03
N GLY A 280 3.21 19.55 -12.50
CA GLY A 280 3.73 20.83 -12.07
C GLY A 280 4.09 21.77 -13.24
N LYS A 281 4.97 22.75 -12.97
CA LYS A 281 5.52 23.62 -14.02
C LYS A 281 6.45 22.80 -14.93
N ALA A 282 6.42 23.09 -16.22
CA ALA A 282 7.46 22.61 -17.11
C ALA A 282 8.80 23.23 -16.68
N VAL A 283 9.81 22.40 -16.49
CA VAL A 283 11.20 22.86 -16.28
C VAL A 283 11.79 23.17 -17.64
#